data_0492cc9db9e929fa38ccfdaf1e922501
#
_entry.id   0492cc9db9e929fa38ccfdaf1e922501
#
_cell.length_a   1.000
_cell.length_b   1.000
_cell.length_c   1.000
_cell.angle_alpha   90.00
_cell.angle_beta   90.00
_cell.angle_gamma   90.00
#
_symmetry.space_group_name_H-M   'P 1'
#
loop_
_entity.id
_entity.type
_entity.pdbx_description
1 polymer ?
#
loop_
_entity_poly.entity_id
_entity_poly.type
_entity_poly.pdbx_seq_one_letter_code
_entity_poly.pdbx_strand_id
1 'polypeptide(L)'
;PTIDKYMEITKDSVKTEYQYVLKAPVELKKSQRAEKLTFTSLETYYEPANMNLDISFYGLENDSKYYGDVSLPKDKDEVTISYDFAQKMGLKKGDTVTFTNTYTEKDYKFKVYDIYDYRAGFSAYLTRENLNKILKEDENYYNGYLSNKKLDIDEEYIQSKITKNDVAKIGEQMTESFGQMIPIMTSVSIIIYLVVMYILTKLVIDRNSGNMSFLKVMGYDDKEIKKLYLNATTIVVLVSLIVSAPLSYFTMDKLMKFAFMRFAGYIEIYMP
;
A
#
# COMPACT_ATOMS: atom_id res chain seq x y z
N PRO A 1 12.39 2.76 6.52
CA PRO A 1 11.85 1.52 7.12
C PRO A 1 10.51 1.10 6.52
N THR A 2 9.46 1.96 6.51
CA THR A 2 8.13 1.60 5.98
C THR A 2 8.17 1.36 4.47
N ILE A 3 8.80 2.26 3.73
CA ILE A 3 8.90 2.17 2.26
C ILE A 3 9.79 1.00 1.84
N ASP A 4 10.94 0.81 2.48
CA ASP A 4 11.84 -0.31 2.19
C ASP A 4 11.14 -1.65 2.40
N LYS A 5 10.39 -1.77 3.52
CA LYS A 5 9.61 -2.98 3.81
C LYS A 5 8.46 -3.17 2.83
N TYR A 6 7.79 -2.10 2.42
CA TYR A 6 6.76 -2.16 1.38
C TYR A 6 7.34 -2.66 0.05
N MET A 7 8.53 -2.18 -0.35
CA MET A 7 9.20 -2.62 -1.57
C MET A 7 9.59 -4.09 -1.52
N GLU A 8 10.16 -4.55 -0.41
CA GLU A 8 10.52 -5.95 -0.22
C GLU A 8 9.30 -6.85 -0.37
N ILE A 9 8.21 -6.53 0.34
CA ILE A 9 6.95 -7.27 0.29
C ILE A 9 6.34 -7.25 -1.11
N THR A 10 6.33 -6.09 -1.77
CA THR A 10 5.80 -5.93 -3.13
C THR A 10 6.59 -6.79 -4.13
N LYS A 11 7.92 -6.78 -4.06
CA LYS A 11 8.78 -7.59 -4.91
C LYS A 11 8.58 -9.08 -4.68
N ASP A 12 8.41 -9.50 -3.44
CA ASP A 12 8.19 -10.90 -3.07
C ASP A 12 6.79 -11.40 -3.45
N SER A 13 5.83 -10.50 -3.55
CA SER A 13 4.47 -10.80 -4.01
C SER A 13 4.45 -11.21 -5.50
N VAL A 14 5.36 -10.70 -6.33
CA VAL A 14 5.42 -11.03 -7.75
C VAL A 14 6.10 -12.39 -7.94
N LYS A 15 5.33 -13.38 -8.38
CA LYS A 15 5.75 -14.79 -8.47
C LYS A 15 6.44 -15.16 -9.78
N THR A 16 6.29 -14.36 -10.83
CA THR A 16 6.84 -14.64 -12.16
C THR A 16 7.85 -13.59 -12.59
N GLU A 17 8.89 -14.00 -13.31
CA GLU A 17 9.85 -13.05 -13.90
C GLU A 17 9.23 -12.23 -15.03
N TYR A 18 8.29 -12.84 -15.78
CA TYR A 18 7.63 -12.23 -16.93
C TYR A 18 6.14 -12.53 -16.92
N GLN A 19 5.32 -11.50 -17.08
CA GLN A 19 3.91 -11.58 -17.37
C GLN A 19 3.66 -10.87 -18.71
N TYR A 20 3.08 -11.58 -19.65
CA TYR A 20 2.69 -11.05 -20.95
C TYR A 20 1.17 -10.96 -21.02
N VAL A 21 0.67 -9.82 -21.47
CA VAL A 21 -0.70 -9.64 -21.91
C VAL A 21 -0.67 -9.39 -23.40
N LEU A 22 -1.46 -10.14 -24.16
CA LEU A 22 -1.45 -10.17 -25.61
C LEU A 22 -2.71 -9.49 -26.16
N LYS A 23 -2.60 -8.91 -27.34
CA LYS A 23 -3.74 -8.34 -28.08
C LYS A 23 -4.68 -9.43 -28.63
N ALA A 24 -4.15 -10.61 -28.89
CA ALA A 24 -4.86 -11.80 -29.32
C ALA A 24 -4.10 -13.06 -28.88
N PRO A 25 -4.75 -14.24 -28.81
CA PRO A 25 -4.08 -15.51 -28.54
C PRO A 25 -2.99 -15.78 -29.58
N VAL A 26 -1.78 -16.04 -29.13
CA VAL A 26 -0.62 -16.42 -29.94
C VAL A 26 -0.02 -17.70 -29.40
N GLU A 27 0.11 -18.74 -30.20
CA GLU A 27 0.73 -19.97 -29.80
C GLU A 27 2.27 -19.84 -29.72
N LEU A 28 2.83 -20.38 -28.64
CA LEU A 28 4.27 -20.40 -28.45
C LEU A 28 4.92 -21.50 -29.28
N LYS A 29 6.18 -21.28 -29.68
CA LYS A 29 7.01 -22.34 -30.26
C LYS A 29 7.12 -23.52 -29.28
N LYS A 30 7.16 -24.76 -29.79
CA LYS A 30 7.20 -26.00 -28.98
C LYS A 30 8.34 -26.07 -27.95
N SER A 31 9.39 -25.30 -28.14
CA SER A 31 10.54 -25.21 -27.23
C SER A 31 10.32 -24.30 -26.02
N GLN A 32 9.26 -23.48 -26.02
CA GLN A 32 8.96 -22.52 -24.97
C GLN A 32 7.90 -23.07 -24.04
N ARG A 33 8.11 -22.90 -22.74
CA ARG A 33 7.17 -23.33 -21.71
C ARG A 33 6.70 -22.07 -20.95
N ALA A 34 5.41 -21.85 -20.97
CA ALA A 34 4.74 -20.80 -20.22
C ALA A 34 3.35 -21.28 -19.79
N GLU A 35 2.82 -20.70 -18.76
CA GLU A 35 1.45 -20.96 -18.30
C GLU A 35 0.51 -19.96 -18.96
N LYS A 36 -0.62 -20.44 -19.47
CA LYS A 36 -1.64 -19.61 -20.10
C LYS A 36 -2.38 -18.81 -19.05
N LEU A 37 -2.74 -17.59 -19.41
CA LEU A 37 -3.43 -16.64 -18.57
C LEU A 37 -4.59 -16.00 -19.35
N THR A 38 -5.76 -15.86 -18.74
CA THR A 38 -6.75 -14.88 -19.19
C THR A 38 -6.65 -13.66 -18.32
N PHE A 39 -6.46 -12.50 -18.94
CA PHE A 39 -6.34 -11.23 -18.26
C PHE A 39 -7.41 -10.26 -18.74
N THR A 40 -8.01 -9.52 -17.81
CA THR A 40 -8.85 -8.35 -18.09
C THR A 40 -8.73 -7.33 -16.95
N SER A 41 -9.13 -6.10 -17.21
CA SER A 41 -9.26 -5.07 -16.17
C SER A 41 -10.73 -4.73 -16.02
N LEU A 42 -11.21 -4.71 -14.79
CA LEU A 42 -12.53 -4.22 -14.42
C LEU A 42 -12.38 -3.11 -13.39
N GLU A 43 -13.35 -2.23 -13.32
CA GLU A 43 -13.34 -1.13 -12.35
C GLU A 43 -14.28 -1.38 -11.19
N THR A 44 -13.97 -0.80 -10.04
CA THR A 44 -14.90 -0.68 -8.92
C THR A 44 -14.89 0.73 -8.37
N TYR A 45 -16.06 1.20 -7.96
CA TYR A 45 -16.18 2.55 -7.41
C TYR A 45 -15.68 2.60 -5.97
N TYR A 46 -14.79 3.54 -5.70
CA TYR A 46 -14.25 3.81 -4.37
C TYR A 46 -14.81 5.12 -3.83
N GLU A 47 -15.86 5.02 -3.02
CA GLU A 47 -16.60 6.16 -2.47
C GLU A 47 -15.71 7.18 -1.74
N PRO A 48 -14.75 6.79 -0.85
CA PRO A 48 -13.97 7.77 -0.09
C PRO A 48 -13.18 8.77 -0.92
N ALA A 49 -12.76 8.38 -2.12
CA ALA A 49 -12.02 9.26 -3.03
C ALA A 49 -12.85 9.75 -4.22
N ASN A 50 -14.11 9.32 -4.34
CA ASN A 50 -15.01 9.59 -5.47
C ASN A 50 -14.33 9.29 -6.81
N MET A 51 -13.82 8.05 -6.95
CA MET A 51 -13.09 7.60 -8.14
C MET A 51 -13.28 6.11 -8.38
N ASN A 52 -13.07 5.70 -9.62
CA ASN A 52 -12.97 4.29 -9.95
C ASN A 52 -11.55 3.78 -9.72
N LEU A 53 -11.45 2.53 -9.28
CA LEU A 53 -10.20 1.79 -9.14
C LEU A 53 -10.15 0.69 -10.17
N ASP A 54 -9.05 0.60 -10.91
CA ASP A 54 -8.78 -0.48 -11.83
C ASP A 54 -8.31 -1.73 -11.08
N ILE A 55 -8.96 -2.86 -11.35
CA ILE A 55 -8.65 -4.14 -10.75
C ILE A 55 -8.24 -5.10 -11.86
N SER A 56 -7.03 -5.64 -11.73
CA SER A 56 -6.48 -6.65 -12.64
C SER A 56 -7.08 -8.03 -12.35
N PHE A 57 -7.86 -8.56 -13.27
CA PHE A 57 -8.46 -9.89 -13.17
C PHE A 57 -7.58 -10.93 -13.83
N TYR A 58 -7.21 -11.96 -13.07
CA TYR A 58 -6.37 -13.06 -13.49
C TYR A 58 -7.17 -14.36 -13.51
N GLY A 59 -7.40 -14.89 -14.70
CA GLY A 59 -7.90 -16.25 -14.90
C GLY A 59 -6.73 -17.23 -14.96
N LEU A 60 -6.53 -17.99 -13.89
CA LEU A 60 -5.38 -18.87 -13.70
C LEU A 60 -5.77 -20.34 -14.00
N GLU A 61 -4.79 -21.16 -14.36
CA GLU A 61 -4.95 -22.61 -14.42
C GLU A 61 -5.14 -23.16 -13.00
N ASN A 62 -5.95 -24.23 -12.87
CA ASN A 62 -6.21 -24.86 -11.57
C ASN A 62 -4.95 -25.44 -10.89
N ASP A 63 -3.97 -25.82 -11.70
CA ASP A 63 -2.68 -26.38 -11.30
C ASP A 63 -1.52 -25.40 -11.53
N SER A 64 -1.79 -24.11 -11.44
CA SER A 64 -0.80 -23.03 -11.64
C SER A 64 0.45 -23.28 -10.84
N LYS A 65 1.61 -23.24 -11.51
CA LYS A 65 2.93 -23.40 -10.89
C LYS A 65 3.41 -22.13 -10.19
N TYR A 66 2.89 -21.02 -10.63
CA TYR A 66 3.30 -19.69 -10.12
C TYR A 66 2.38 -19.21 -9.00
N TYR A 67 1.11 -19.51 -9.09
CA TYR A 67 0.06 -19.09 -8.17
C TYR A 67 -0.61 -20.28 -7.48
N GLY A 68 0.13 -21.37 -7.23
CA GLY A 68 -0.41 -22.56 -6.56
C GLY A 68 -0.80 -22.35 -5.10
N ASP A 69 -0.37 -21.24 -4.52
CA ASP A 69 -0.75 -20.78 -3.17
C ASP A 69 -2.03 -19.92 -3.16
N VAL A 70 -2.58 -19.58 -4.33
CA VAL A 70 -3.85 -18.86 -4.44
C VAL A 70 -5.02 -19.85 -4.33
N SER A 71 -5.90 -19.59 -3.38
CA SER A 71 -7.17 -20.33 -3.27
C SER A 71 -8.14 -19.86 -4.35
N LEU A 72 -8.26 -20.61 -5.43
CA LEU A 72 -9.18 -20.28 -6.52
C LEU A 72 -10.61 -20.78 -6.21
N PRO A 73 -11.66 -19.94 -6.36
CA PRO A 73 -13.03 -20.35 -6.15
C PRO A 73 -13.50 -21.30 -7.27
N LYS A 74 -14.34 -22.26 -6.92
CA LYS A 74 -15.02 -23.14 -7.89
C LYS A 74 -16.25 -22.48 -8.50
N ASP A 75 -16.92 -21.64 -7.72
CA ASP A 75 -18.10 -20.90 -8.17
C ASP A 75 -17.68 -19.70 -9.01
N LYS A 76 -18.39 -19.46 -10.13
CA LYS A 76 -18.15 -18.31 -11.01
C LYS A 76 -18.53 -16.97 -10.38
N ASP A 77 -19.40 -16.99 -9.38
CA ASP A 77 -19.87 -15.77 -8.69
C ASP A 77 -19.01 -15.47 -7.43
N GLU A 78 -17.91 -16.19 -7.24
CA GLU A 78 -16.92 -15.96 -6.18
C GLU A 78 -15.57 -15.55 -6.75
N VAL A 79 -14.80 -14.79 -5.97
CA VAL A 79 -13.49 -14.26 -6.37
C VAL A 79 -12.52 -14.22 -5.20
N THR A 80 -11.26 -14.58 -5.43
CA THR A 80 -10.16 -14.31 -4.50
C THR A 80 -9.56 -12.95 -4.85
N ILE A 81 -9.41 -12.09 -3.87
CA ILE A 81 -8.91 -10.71 -4.07
C ILE A 81 -7.54 -10.53 -3.42
N SER A 82 -6.76 -9.57 -3.92
CA SER A 82 -5.47 -9.21 -3.31
C SER A 82 -5.65 -8.53 -1.95
N TYR A 83 -4.66 -8.71 -1.07
CA TYR A 83 -4.63 -8.07 0.25
C TYR A 83 -4.76 -6.55 0.15
N ASP A 84 -3.99 -5.92 -0.74
CA ASP A 84 -4.03 -4.47 -0.92
C ASP A 84 -5.41 -3.97 -1.31
N PHE A 85 -6.10 -4.69 -2.19
CA PHE A 85 -7.46 -4.33 -2.59
C PHE A 85 -8.45 -4.52 -1.44
N ALA A 86 -8.35 -5.65 -0.72
CA ALA A 86 -9.18 -5.91 0.45
C ALA A 86 -9.03 -4.82 1.53
N GLN A 87 -7.79 -4.42 1.84
CA GLN A 87 -7.52 -3.35 2.81
C GLN A 87 -8.03 -1.98 2.33
N LYS A 88 -7.83 -1.67 1.06
CA LYS A 88 -8.28 -0.41 0.46
C LYS A 88 -9.78 -0.24 0.55
N MET A 89 -10.51 -1.29 0.22
CA MET A 89 -11.98 -1.29 0.20
C MET A 89 -12.61 -1.65 1.56
N GLY A 90 -11.80 -2.13 2.52
CA GLY A 90 -12.30 -2.63 3.80
C GLY A 90 -13.05 -3.96 3.69
N LEU A 91 -12.77 -4.77 2.65
CA LEU A 91 -13.45 -6.02 2.37
C LEU A 91 -12.91 -7.19 3.20
N LYS A 92 -13.81 -8.11 3.54
CA LYS A 92 -13.52 -9.36 4.24
C LYS A 92 -14.05 -10.55 3.45
N LYS A 93 -13.58 -11.75 3.79
CA LYS A 93 -14.16 -12.99 3.24
C LYS A 93 -15.68 -13.03 3.49
N GLY A 94 -16.43 -13.32 2.43
CA GLY A 94 -17.89 -13.37 2.45
C GLY A 94 -18.58 -12.07 2.05
N ASP A 95 -17.88 -10.95 1.99
CA ASP A 95 -18.45 -9.68 1.52
C ASP A 95 -18.71 -9.73 0.01
N THR A 96 -19.59 -8.86 -0.45
CA THR A 96 -19.91 -8.74 -1.87
C THR A 96 -19.31 -7.46 -2.43
N VAL A 97 -18.69 -7.58 -3.61
CA VAL A 97 -18.12 -6.45 -4.35
C VAL A 97 -18.64 -6.45 -5.78
N THR A 98 -18.88 -5.26 -6.32
CA THR A 98 -19.33 -5.07 -7.71
C THR A 98 -18.19 -4.51 -8.52
N PHE A 99 -17.94 -5.13 -9.68
CA PHE A 99 -16.99 -4.65 -10.67
C PHE A 99 -17.72 -4.33 -11.96
N THR A 100 -17.32 -3.27 -12.61
CA THR A 100 -17.91 -2.79 -13.86
C THR A 100 -16.92 -2.93 -15.00
N ASN A 101 -17.36 -3.47 -16.11
CA ASN A 101 -16.56 -3.43 -17.34
C ASN A 101 -16.83 -2.10 -18.04
N THR A 102 -15.82 -1.25 -18.12
CA THR A 102 -15.91 0.12 -18.69
C THR A 102 -16.32 0.13 -20.15
N TYR A 103 -15.96 -0.93 -20.91
CA TYR A 103 -16.26 -0.98 -22.35
C TYR A 103 -17.69 -1.44 -22.65
N THR A 104 -18.23 -2.33 -21.82
CA THR A 104 -19.56 -2.93 -22.02
C THR A 104 -20.60 -2.38 -21.04
N GLU A 105 -20.20 -1.53 -20.13
CA GLU A 105 -21.03 -0.98 -19.02
C GLU A 105 -21.76 -2.07 -18.21
N LYS A 106 -21.18 -3.26 -18.17
CA LYS A 106 -21.77 -4.42 -17.48
C LYS A 106 -21.20 -4.57 -16.09
N ASP A 107 -22.11 -4.70 -15.13
CA ASP A 107 -21.77 -4.98 -13.73
C ASP A 107 -21.70 -6.48 -13.47
N TYR A 108 -20.68 -6.86 -12.70
CA TYR A 108 -20.47 -8.21 -12.20
C TYR A 108 -20.39 -8.17 -10.68
N LYS A 109 -21.23 -8.93 -10.01
CA LYS A 109 -21.22 -9.06 -8.55
C LYS A 109 -20.51 -10.35 -8.16
N PHE A 110 -19.53 -10.22 -7.27
CA PHE A 110 -18.79 -11.36 -6.75
C PHE A 110 -18.82 -11.35 -5.22
N LYS A 111 -18.88 -12.55 -4.67
CA LYS A 111 -18.61 -12.77 -3.25
C LYS A 111 -17.11 -13.02 -3.05
N VAL A 112 -16.50 -12.37 -2.07
CA VAL A 112 -15.10 -12.56 -1.70
C VAL A 112 -14.93 -13.97 -1.12
N TYR A 113 -14.31 -14.87 -1.87
CA TYR A 113 -14.00 -16.25 -1.46
C TYR A 113 -12.82 -16.28 -0.50
N ASP A 114 -11.69 -15.65 -0.92
CA ASP A 114 -10.48 -15.60 -0.13
C ASP A 114 -9.74 -14.26 -0.36
N ILE A 115 -8.80 -13.97 0.52
CA ILE A 115 -7.88 -12.83 0.40
C ILE A 115 -6.47 -13.40 0.28
N TYR A 116 -5.84 -13.16 -0.87
CA TYR A 116 -4.49 -13.61 -1.18
C TYR A 116 -3.48 -12.52 -0.81
N ASP A 117 -2.38 -12.89 -0.14
CA ASP A 117 -1.34 -11.94 0.28
C ASP A 117 -0.48 -11.45 -0.89
N TYR A 118 -1.13 -10.75 -1.82
CA TYR A 118 -0.50 -10.04 -2.93
C TYR A 118 -0.55 -8.54 -2.66
N ARG A 119 0.63 -7.92 -2.63
CA ARG A 119 0.83 -6.53 -2.23
C ARG A 119 1.53 -5.69 -3.31
N ALA A 120 1.38 -6.08 -4.55
CA ALA A 120 1.93 -5.35 -5.70
C ALA A 120 0.85 -4.64 -6.53
N GLY A 121 -0.37 -4.51 -6.00
CA GLY A 121 -1.49 -3.84 -6.65
C GLY A 121 -2.84 -4.48 -6.38
N PHE A 122 -3.86 -3.96 -7.05
CA PHE A 122 -5.22 -4.44 -6.91
C PHE A 122 -5.51 -5.55 -7.92
N SER A 123 -5.76 -6.74 -7.42
CA SER A 123 -5.94 -7.93 -8.25
C SER A 123 -7.09 -8.80 -7.75
N ALA A 124 -7.69 -9.53 -8.69
CA ALA A 124 -8.73 -10.50 -8.47
C ALA A 124 -8.40 -11.79 -9.24
N TYR A 125 -8.62 -12.93 -8.62
CA TYR A 125 -8.19 -14.23 -9.11
C TYR A 125 -9.36 -15.18 -9.19
N LEU A 126 -9.52 -15.81 -10.35
CA LEU A 126 -10.49 -16.87 -10.64
C LEU A 126 -9.79 -18.00 -11.40
N THR A 127 -10.49 -19.11 -11.60
CA THR A 127 -10.05 -20.09 -12.60
C THR A 127 -10.19 -19.48 -13.99
N ARG A 128 -9.28 -19.83 -14.92
CA ARG A 128 -9.34 -19.37 -16.30
C ARG A 128 -10.68 -19.68 -16.95
N GLU A 129 -11.21 -20.87 -16.69
CA GLU A 129 -12.51 -21.31 -17.16
C GLU A 129 -13.65 -20.38 -16.68
N ASN A 130 -13.70 -20.04 -15.40
CA ASN A 130 -14.72 -19.14 -14.84
C ASN A 130 -14.61 -17.75 -15.41
N LEU A 131 -13.40 -17.21 -15.53
CA LEU A 131 -13.20 -15.87 -16.11
C LEU A 131 -13.61 -15.83 -17.58
N ASN A 132 -13.26 -16.86 -18.38
CA ASN A 132 -13.68 -16.97 -19.77
C ASN A 132 -15.21 -17.00 -19.90
N LYS A 133 -15.90 -17.78 -19.06
CA LYS A 133 -17.38 -17.82 -19.03
C LYS A 133 -17.99 -16.44 -18.73
N ILE A 134 -17.39 -15.68 -17.79
CA ILE A 134 -17.85 -14.34 -17.42
C ILE A 134 -17.68 -13.38 -18.59
N LEU A 135 -16.54 -13.45 -19.28
CA LEU A 135 -16.22 -12.63 -20.44
C LEU A 135 -16.95 -13.07 -21.71
N LYS A 136 -17.61 -14.23 -21.69
CA LYS A 136 -18.26 -14.90 -22.84
C LYS A 136 -17.27 -15.28 -23.94
N GLU A 137 -16.06 -15.64 -23.54
CA GLU A 137 -15.02 -16.17 -24.41
C GLU A 137 -15.08 -17.70 -24.48
N ASP A 138 -14.36 -18.28 -25.44
CA ASP A 138 -14.20 -19.71 -25.55
C ASP A 138 -13.54 -20.30 -24.29
N GLU A 139 -13.88 -21.53 -23.93
CA GLU A 139 -13.34 -22.19 -22.74
C GLU A 139 -11.81 -22.27 -22.75
N ASN A 140 -11.21 -22.41 -23.92
CA ASN A 140 -9.76 -22.47 -24.11
C ASN A 140 -9.12 -21.10 -24.37
N TYR A 141 -9.88 -20.03 -24.34
CA TYR A 141 -9.37 -18.69 -24.58
C TYR A 141 -8.28 -18.32 -23.57
N TYR A 142 -7.30 -17.62 -24.07
CA TYR A 142 -6.25 -16.97 -23.26
C TYR A 142 -5.74 -15.74 -24.03
N ASN A 143 -5.29 -14.76 -23.31
CA ASN A 143 -4.66 -13.56 -23.86
C ASN A 143 -3.40 -13.16 -23.09
N GLY A 144 -2.74 -14.11 -22.47
CA GLY A 144 -1.49 -13.85 -21.76
C GLY A 144 -0.72 -15.10 -21.40
N TYR A 145 0.50 -14.86 -20.93
CA TYR A 145 1.42 -15.88 -20.45
C TYR A 145 2.14 -15.46 -19.20
N LEU A 146 2.33 -16.41 -18.29
CA LEU A 146 3.22 -16.34 -17.14
C LEU A 146 4.46 -17.17 -17.40
N SER A 147 5.65 -16.60 -17.18
CA SER A 147 6.92 -17.31 -17.45
C SER A 147 8.04 -16.78 -16.56
N ASN A 148 8.99 -17.69 -16.21
CA ASN A 148 10.26 -17.30 -15.60
C ASN A 148 11.37 -17.09 -16.63
N LYS A 149 11.07 -17.26 -17.92
CA LYS A 149 12.01 -17.01 -19.02
C LYS A 149 11.37 -16.03 -20.01
N LYS A 150 12.22 -15.20 -20.62
CA LYS A 150 11.78 -14.34 -21.71
C LYS A 150 11.23 -15.20 -22.84
N LEU A 151 10.01 -14.88 -23.28
CA LEU A 151 9.36 -15.55 -24.42
C LEU A 151 9.70 -14.83 -25.72
N ASP A 152 9.82 -15.63 -26.79
CA ASP A 152 10.03 -15.14 -28.15
C ASP A 152 8.64 -14.93 -28.80
N ILE A 153 8.05 -13.79 -28.48
CA ILE A 153 6.76 -13.34 -29.02
C ILE A 153 7.04 -12.02 -29.74
N ASP A 154 6.55 -11.87 -30.96
CA ASP A 154 6.69 -10.64 -31.71
C ASP A 154 6.01 -9.47 -30.98
N GLU A 155 6.70 -8.36 -30.89
CA GLU A 155 6.25 -7.19 -30.09
C GLU A 155 4.89 -6.64 -30.56
N GLU A 156 4.54 -6.83 -31.83
CA GLU A 156 3.24 -6.41 -32.37
C GLU A 156 2.04 -7.08 -31.71
N TYR A 157 2.21 -8.32 -31.20
CA TYR A 157 1.18 -9.07 -30.49
C TYR A 157 1.15 -8.78 -28.98
N ILE A 158 2.16 -8.13 -28.47
CA ILE A 158 2.24 -7.81 -27.04
C ILE A 158 1.46 -6.53 -26.76
N GLN A 159 0.44 -6.61 -25.90
CA GLN A 159 -0.25 -5.44 -25.38
C GLN A 159 0.51 -4.83 -24.20
N SER A 160 0.96 -5.67 -23.27
CA SER A 160 1.71 -5.27 -22.11
C SER A 160 2.67 -6.40 -21.69
N LYS A 161 3.84 -6.01 -21.25
CA LYS A 161 4.82 -6.91 -20.64
C LYS A 161 5.27 -6.32 -19.31
N ILE A 162 5.01 -7.02 -18.24
CA ILE A 162 5.42 -6.64 -16.89
C ILE A 162 6.49 -7.63 -16.44
N THR A 163 7.61 -7.13 -15.95
CA THR A 163 8.65 -7.95 -15.36
C THR A 163 8.76 -7.71 -13.86
N LYS A 164 9.25 -8.69 -13.13
CA LYS A 164 9.54 -8.53 -11.69
C LYS A 164 10.48 -7.33 -11.44
N ASN A 165 11.38 -7.07 -12.36
CA ASN A 165 12.29 -5.92 -12.30
C ASN A 165 11.56 -4.57 -12.50
N ASP A 166 10.51 -4.52 -13.34
CA ASP A 166 9.72 -3.28 -13.52
C ASP A 166 8.98 -2.92 -12.26
N VAL A 167 8.40 -3.92 -11.57
CA VAL A 167 7.75 -3.72 -10.26
C VAL A 167 8.76 -3.23 -9.21
N ALA A 168 9.98 -3.82 -9.19
CA ALA A 168 11.05 -3.37 -8.30
C ALA A 168 11.45 -1.90 -8.57
N LYS A 169 11.59 -1.52 -9.84
CA LYS A 169 11.94 -0.13 -10.22
C LYS A 169 10.90 0.90 -9.79
N ILE A 170 9.61 0.56 -9.87
CA ILE A 170 8.55 1.45 -9.36
C ILE A 170 8.77 1.72 -7.86
N GLY A 171 9.06 0.68 -7.10
CA GLY A 171 9.38 0.81 -5.67
C GLY A 171 10.64 1.66 -5.43
N GLU A 172 11.71 1.44 -6.20
CA GLU A 172 12.95 2.23 -6.11
C GLU A 172 12.69 3.72 -6.39
N GLN A 173 11.93 4.06 -7.44
CA GLN A 173 11.57 5.43 -7.78
C GLN A 173 10.73 6.09 -6.67
N MET A 174 9.79 5.34 -6.06
CA MET A 174 9.05 5.83 -4.91
C MET A 174 9.98 6.13 -3.73
N THR A 175 10.91 5.24 -3.42
CA THR A 175 11.87 5.41 -2.32
C THR A 175 12.78 6.60 -2.56
N GLU A 176 13.27 6.78 -3.77
CA GLU A 176 14.12 7.92 -4.11
C GLU A 176 13.37 9.24 -3.95
N SER A 177 12.14 9.31 -4.47
CA SER A 177 11.30 10.51 -4.35
C SER A 177 10.98 10.87 -2.91
N PHE A 178 10.55 9.89 -2.09
CA PHE A 178 10.27 10.11 -0.68
C PHE A 178 11.56 10.31 0.14
N GLY A 179 12.64 9.62 -0.22
CA GLY A 179 13.94 9.72 0.44
C GLY A 179 14.52 11.14 0.39
N GLN A 180 14.27 11.87 -0.66
CA GLN A 180 14.68 13.28 -0.77
C GLN A 180 13.79 14.23 0.04
N MET A 181 12.50 13.94 0.16
CA MET A 181 11.54 14.79 0.91
C MET A 181 11.68 14.66 2.43
N ILE A 182 11.97 13.45 2.94
CA ILE A 182 12.05 13.19 4.39
C ILE A 182 13.09 14.05 5.10
N PRO A 183 14.35 14.19 4.63
CA PRO A 183 15.34 15.05 5.28
C PRO A 183 14.93 16.51 5.31
N ILE A 184 14.31 17.01 4.25
CA ILE A 184 13.83 18.40 4.17
C ILE A 184 12.73 18.63 5.21
N MET A 185 11.71 17.76 5.25
CA MET A 185 10.63 17.88 6.23
C MET A 185 11.13 17.73 7.68
N THR A 186 12.07 16.83 7.91
CA THR A 186 12.69 16.66 9.23
C THR A 186 13.45 17.90 9.65
N SER A 187 14.21 18.52 8.77
CA SER A 187 14.95 19.76 9.06
C SER A 187 14.00 20.90 9.41
N VAL A 188 12.93 21.09 8.64
CA VAL A 188 11.90 22.11 8.93
C VAL A 188 11.24 21.84 10.29
N SER A 189 10.91 20.58 10.58
CA SER A 189 10.31 20.18 11.86
C SER A 189 11.23 20.48 13.05
N ILE A 190 12.53 20.23 12.91
CA ILE A 190 13.53 20.56 13.96
C ILE A 190 13.59 22.06 14.20
N ILE A 191 13.61 22.88 13.15
CA ILE A 191 13.61 24.33 13.26
C ILE A 191 12.36 24.82 14.00
N ILE A 192 11.18 24.36 13.59
CA ILE A 192 9.92 24.71 14.25
C ILE A 192 9.95 24.30 15.72
N TYR A 193 10.41 23.08 16.01
CA TYR A 193 10.53 22.58 17.39
C TYR A 193 11.43 23.48 18.24
N LEU A 194 12.60 23.90 17.75
CA LEU A 194 13.52 24.79 18.47
C LEU A 194 12.88 26.13 18.73
N VAL A 195 12.19 26.74 17.77
CA VAL A 195 11.49 28.01 17.93
C VAL A 195 10.39 27.91 18.99
N VAL A 196 9.57 26.87 18.92
CA VAL A 196 8.49 26.65 19.89
C VAL A 196 9.05 26.42 21.29
N MET A 197 10.10 25.61 21.43
CA MET A 197 10.77 25.37 22.71
C MET A 197 11.36 26.66 23.30
N TYR A 198 11.97 27.52 22.47
CA TYR A 198 12.49 28.83 22.90
C TYR A 198 11.34 29.71 23.41
N ILE A 199 10.25 29.82 22.64
CA ILE A 199 9.10 30.67 23.03
C ILE A 199 8.47 30.16 24.34
N LEU A 200 8.25 28.85 24.47
CA LEU A 200 7.65 28.26 25.66
C LEU A 200 8.55 28.44 26.88
N THR A 201 9.86 28.24 26.74
CA THR A 201 10.81 28.42 27.82
C THR A 201 10.83 29.86 28.28
N LYS A 202 10.87 30.83 27.34
CA LYS A 202 10.78 32.24 27.65
C LYS A 202 9.49 32.60 28.37
N LEU A 203 8.35 32.11 27.88
CA LEU A 203 7.04 32.35 28.51
C LEU A 203 6.99 31.83 29.94
N VAL A 204 7.54 30.63 30.21
CA VAL A 204 7.60 30.05 31.55
C VAL A 204 8.47 30.92 32.49
N ILE A 205 9.62 31.36 32.02
CA ILE A 205 10.53 32.22 32.80
C ILE A 205 9.85 33.55 33.07
N ASP A 206 9.30 34.24 32.08
CA ASP A 206 8.67 35.56 32.23
C ASP A 206 7.45 35.47 33.20
N ARG A 207 6.63 34.44 33.11
CA ARG A 207 5.49 34.25 34.01
C ARG A 207 5.86 33.92 35.44
N ASN A 208 7.01 33.28 35.66
CA ASN A 208 7.46 32.87 36.99
C ASN A 208 8.56 33.80 37.56
N SER A 209 8.95 34.84 36.85
CA SER A 209 10.01 35.76 37.28
C SER A 209 9.75 36.41 38.64
N GLY A 210 8.51 36.80 38.92
CA GLY A 210 8.09 37.34 40.21
C GLY A 210 8.24 36.30 41.36
N ASN A 211 7.81 35.10 41.12
CA ASN A 211 7.91 34.00 42.11
C ASN A 211 9.37 33.60 42.34
N MET A 212 10.20 33.58 41.28
CA MET A 212 11.64 33.33 41.38
C MET A 212 12.35 34.43 42.20
N SER A 213 11.99 35.69 41.98
CA SER A 213 12.53 36.83 42.76
C SER A 213 12.12 36.74 44.23
N PHE A 214 10.88 36.35 44.50
CA PHE A 214 10.39 36.15 45.88
C PHE A 214 11.14 35.03 46.61
N LEU A 215 11.40 33.89 45.95
CA LEU A 215 12.20 32.82 46.54
C LEU A 215 13.63 33.23 46.82
N LYS A 216 14.25 34.06 45.97
CA LYS A 216 15.58 34.64 46.24
C LYS A 216 15.60 35.53 47.50
N VAL A 217 14.57 36.35 47.69
CA VAL A 217 14.45 37.18 48.88
C VAL A 217 14.27 36.32 50.14
N MET A 218 13.65 35.16 50.03
CA MET A 218 13.52 34.19 51.10
C MET A 218 14.79 33.38 51.38
N GLY A 219 15.88 33.59 50.64
CA GLY A 219 17.19 32.97 50.89
C GLY A 219 17.45 31.69 50.12
N TYR A 220 16.61 31.31 49.13
CA TYR A 220 16.87 30.15 48.28
C TYR A 220 18.02 30.46 47.29
N ASP A 221 18.92 29.48 47.10
CA ASP A 221 20.01 29.57 46.15
C ASP A 221 19.51 29.38 44.71
N ASP A 222 20.20 29.99 43.74
CA ASP A 222 19.88 29.85 42.30
C ASP A 222 19.82 28.39 41.82
N LYS A 223 20.63 27.52 42.43
CA LYS A 223 20.61 26.08 42.14
C LYS A 223 19.35 25.40 42.63
N GLU A 224 18.85 25.77 43.79
CA GLU A 224 17.62 25.18 44.37
C GLU A 224 16.40 25.65 43.59
N ILE A 225 16.34 26.91 43.21
CA ILE A 225 15.27 27.49 42.35
C ILE A 225 15.29 26.78 40.99
N LYS A 226 16.43 26.65 40.33
CA LYS A 226 16.57 25.93 39.05
C LYS A 226 16.12 24.47 39.18
N LYS A 227 16.52 23.75 40.25
CA LYS A 227 16.16 22.37 40.47
C LYS A 227 14.65 22.20 40.63
N LEU A 228 13.97 23.08 41.34
CA LEU A 228 12.52 23.07 41.51
C LEU A 228 11.78 23.17 40.17
N TYR A 229 12.16 24.15 39.33
CA TYR A 229 11.52 24.35 38.01
C TYR A 229 11.93 23.30 37.01
N LEU A 230 13.19 22.85 36.98
CA LEU A 230 13.64 21.79 36.04
C LEU A 230 12.99 20.44 36.35
N ASN A 231 12.85 20.07 37.63
CA ASN A 231 12.19 18.79 37.97
C ASN A 231 10.74 18.78 37.51
N ALA A 232 9.98 19.86 37.76
CA ALA A 232 8.61 19.96 37.29
C ALA A 232 8.53 19.89 35.76
N THR A 233 9.39 20.60 35.04
CA THR A 233 9.46 20.60 33.59
C THR A 233 9.84 19.20 33.07
N THR A 234 10.80 18.52 33.69
CA THR A 234 11.22 17.17 33.31
C THR A 234 10.08 16.16 33.41
N ILE A 235 9.30 16.20 34.51
CA ILE A 235 8.15 15.31 34.68
C ILE A 235 7.11 15.57 33.58
N VAL A 236 6.78 16.84 33.30
CA VAL A 236 5.84 17.21 32.24
C VAL A 236 6.33 16.70 30.88
N VAL A 237 7.62 16.88 30.58
CA VAL A 237 8.21 16.41 29.30
C VAL A 237 8.11 14.88 29.19
N LEU A 238 8.44 14.13 30.24
CA LEU A 238 8.33 12.66 30.24
C LEU A 238 6.89 12.19 30.03
N VAL A 239 5.94 12.77 30.75
CA VAL A 239 4.51 12.45 30.59
C VAL A 239 4.04 12.79 29.17
N SER A 240 4.41 13.96 28.65
CA SER A 240 4.07 14.39 27.29
C SER A 240 4.64 13.44 26.23
N LEU A 241 5.84 12.91 26.44
CA LEU A 241 6.49 11.98 25.52
C LEU A 241 5.74 10.63 25.47
N ILE A 242 5.32 10.13 26.64
CA ILE A 242 4.52 8.90 26.76
C ILE A 242 3.16 9.06 26.08
N VAL A 243 2.50 10.22 26.21
CA VAL A 243 1.18 10.50 25.61
C VAL A 243 1.31 10.79 24.11
N SER A 244 2.36 11.50 23.69
CA SER A 244 2.53 11.88 22.28
C SER A 244 2.83 10.72 21.35
N ALA A 245 3.49 9.65 21.83
CA ALA A 245 3.85 8.51 21.01
C ALA A 245 2.60 7.80 20.41
N PRO A 246 1.60 7.35 21.20
CA PRO A 246 0.38 6.74 20.65
C PRO A 246 -0.45 7.73 19.84
N LEU A 247 -0.49 9.00 20.24
CA LEU A 247 -1.21 10.04 19.49
C LEU A 247 -0.60 10.28 18.13
N SER A 248 0.73 10.33 18.03
CA SER A 248 1.46 10.46 16.76
C SER A 248 1.18 9.29 15.83
N TYR A 249 1.16 8.06 16.37
CA TYR A 249 0.83 6.87 15.59
C TYR A 249 -0.57 6.97 14.99
N PHE A 250 -1.57 7.25 15.82
CA PHE A 250 -2.95 7.36 15.37
C PHE A 250 -3.16 8.48 14.34
N THR A 251 -2.50 9.62 14.56
CA THR A 251 -2.55 10.75 13.61
C THR A 251 -1.86 10.40 12.29
N MET A 252 -0.71 9.75 12.35
CA MET A 252 0.04 9.34 11.16
C MET A 252 -0.72 8.31 10.33
N ASP A 253 -1.36 7.31 10.97
CA ASP A 253 -2.21 6.33 10.28
C ASP A 253 -3.34 7.02 9.48
N LYS A 254 -4.04 7.97 10.11
CA LYS A 254 -5.11 8.72 9.43
C LYS A 254 -4.60 9.62 8.32
N LEU A 255 -3.47 10.31 8.55
CA LEU A 255 -2.86 11.17 7.54
C LEU A 255 -2.39 10.37 6.32
N MET A 256 -1.78 9.20 6.54
CA MET A 256 -1.34 8.33 5.45
C MET A 256 -2.53 7.78 4.67
N LYS A 257 -3.58 7.30 5.33
CA LYS A 257 -4.82 6.87 4.66
C LYS A 257 -5.43 7.98 3.80
N PHE A 258 -5.43 9.21 4.30
CA PHE A 258 -5.92 10.37 3.55
C PHE A 258 -4.99 10.73 2.38
N ALA A 259 -3.67 10.81 2.61
CA ALA A 259 -2.67 11.15 1.59
C ALA A 259 -2.66 10.13 0.44
N PHE A 260 -2.78 8.83 0.77
CA PHE A 260 -2.81 7.75 -0.22
C PHE A 260 -4.24 7.35 -0.66
N MET A 261 -5.24 8.16 -0.33
CA MET A 261 -6.64 7.86 -0.70
C MET A 261 -6.80 7.68 -2.22
N ARG A 262 -6.12 8.50 -3.02
CA ARG A 262 -6.15 8.45 -4.50
C ARG A 262 -5.04 7.56 -5.11
N PHE A 263 -4.19 6.98 -4.28
CA PHE A 263 -3.14 6.08 -4.78
C PHE A 263 -3.73 4.71 -5.12
N ALA A 264 -3.38 4.18 -6.28
CA ALA A 264 -3.82 2.86 -6.75
C ALA A 264 -3.03 1.72 -6.08
N GLY A 265 -2.96 1.72 -4.75
CA GLY A 265 -2.29 0.75 -3.91
C GLY A 265 -2.66 0.97 -2.45
N TYR A 266 -2.15 0.11 -1.57
CA TYR A 266 -2.29 0.23 -0.13
C TYR A 266 -0.91 0.20 0.53
N ILE A 267 -0.60 1.20 1.34
CA ILE A 267 0.67 1.29 2.07
C ILE A 267 0.37 1.12 3.55
N GLU A 268 0.84 0.01 4.11
CA GLU A 268 0.76 -0.27 5.53
C GLU A 268 1.88 0.45 6.28
N ILE A 269 1.55 1.09 7.41
CA ILE A 269 2.53 1.79 8.23
C ILE A 269 3.22 0.78 9.15
N TYR A 270 4.50 0.58 8.93
CA TYR A 270 5.35 -0.21 9.82
C TYR A 270 6.11 0.73 10.76
N MET A 271 5.85 0.58 12.06
CA MET A 271 6.69 1.22 13.08
C MET A 271 7.89 0.35 13.42
N PRO A 272 9.06 0.96 13.65
CA PRO A 272 10.24 0.24 14.15
C PRO A 272 10.06 -0.22 15.59
#